data_372d119b090c603f589496770f805375
#
_entry.id   372d119b090c603f589496770f805375
#
_cell.length_a   1.000
_cell.length_b   1.000
_cell.length_c   1.000
_cell.angle_alpha   90.00
_cell.angle_beta   90.00
_cell.angle_gamma   90.00
#
_symmetry.space_group_name_H-M   'P 1'
#
loop_
_entity.id
_entity.type
_entity.pdbx_description
1 polymer ?
#
loop_
_entity_poly.entity_id
_entity_poly.type
_entity_poly.pdbx_seq_one_letter_code
_entity_poly.pdbx_strand_id
1 'polypeptide(L)'
;SEKDVLAMLGRIHPIGYQAPFPLFDGFTLTFYPAGHIAGAACIYLVTEEGSLFYSGDFSAFSQRTIEGIRIPKLRPDVSIVETTYGNRLHSNRMAEERRLVELVRECAAQQKKILIPVFALGRAQEVLLILRAAIQNQEIPPVPVYVDGMVRDINSMYTRNPIYLKNALGRRILKGNEPFYTKEIQPVAPMQRRDELLSEKGTVILVSSSGMLTGGPSAQYARLLAPSENACIILTGYQDEESPGRQLLNLLEET
;
A
#
# COMPACT_ATOMS: atom_id res chain seq x y z
N SER A 1 20.35 13.67 15.49
CA SER A 1 21.10 12.61 16.23
C SER A 1 20.14 11.57 16.77
N GLU A 2 20.64 10.41 17.20
CA GLU A 2 19.84 9.36 17.86
C GLU A 2 19.12 9.92 19.11
N LYS A 3 19.80 10.78 19.86
CA LYS A 3 19.23 11.45 21.04
C LYS A 3 18.00 12.30 20.69
N ASP A 4 18.00 12.98 19.54
CA ASP A 4 16.87 13.80 19.11
C ASP A 4 15.68 12.91 18.70
N VAL A 5 15.96 11.76 18.06
CA VAL A 5 14.94 10.76 17.71
C VAL A 5 14.28 10.20 18.97
N LEU A 6 15.08 9.79 19.96
CA LEU A 6 14.57 9.28 21.24
C LEU A 6 13.75 10.35 21.99
N ALA A 7 14.20 11.61 22.00
CA ALA A 7 13.46 12.71 22.59
C ALA A 7 12.13 12.98 21.86
N MET A 8 12.10 12.86 20.56
CA MET A 8 10.87 12.95 19.76
C MET A 8 9.91 11.80 20.10
N LEU A 9 10.40 10.56 20.12
CA LEU A 9 9.58 9.38 20.44
C LEU A 9 8.92 9.50 21.81
N GLY A 10 9.62 10.05 22.80
CA GLY A 10 9.08 10.29 24.14
C GLY A 10 7.95 11.35 24.20
N ARG A 11 7.72 12.10 23.12
CA ARG A 11 6.66 13.11 22.99
C ARG A 11 5.47 12.66 22.15
N ILE A 12 5.50 11.43 21.63
CA ILE A 12 4.39 10.86 20.85
C ILE A 12 3.30 10.39 21.81
N HIS A 13 2.10 10.92 21.63
CA HIS A 13 0.90 10.48 22.35
C HIS A 13 -0.02 9.73 21.37
N PRO A 14 -0.15 8.40 21.46
CA PRO A 14 -1.08 7.65 20.62
C PRO A 14 -2.52 7.94 21.05
N ILE A 15 -3.37 8.33 20.09
CA ILE A 15 -4.78 8.61 20.29
C ILE A 15 -5.61 7.62 19.48
N GLY A 16 -6.62 6.99 20.12
CA GLY A 16 -7.54 6.07 19.46
C GLY A 16 -8.59 6.81 18.60
N TYR A 17 -9.20 6.08 17.68
CA TYR A 17 -10.31 6.59 16.90
C TYR A 17 -11.55 6.83 17.76
N GLN A 18 -12.34 7.84 17.38
CA GLN A 18 -13.68 8.16 17.93
C GLN A 18 -13.68 8.48 19.42
N ALA A 19 -12.52 8.73 20.01
CA ALA A 19 -12.37 9.17 21.38
C ALA A 19 -11.99 10.67 21.39
N PRO A 20 -12.86 11.57 21.91
CA PRO A 20 -12.49 12.95 22.07
C PRO A 20 -11.28 13.08 23.00
N PHE A 21 -10.28 13.82 22.59
CA PHE A 21 -9.05 14.05 23.32
C PHE A 21 -8.87 15.55 23.56
N PRO A 22 -8.80 16.00 24.84
CA PRO A 22 -8.49 17.39 25.15
C PRO A 22 -7.02 17.64 24.79
N LEU A 23 -6.79 18.48 23.77
CA LEU A 23 -5.43 18.79 23.32
C LEU A 23 -4.78 19.84 24.23
N PHE A 24 -5.51 20.87 24.54
CA PHE A 24 -5.25 21.92 25.56
C PHE A 24 -6.56 22.66 25.82
N ASP A 25 -6.54 23.65 26.74
CA ASP A 25 -7.74 24.36 27.16
C ASP A 25 -8.53 24.92 25.97
N GLY A 26 -9.81 24.58 25.90
CA GLY A 26 -10.71 24.99 24.83
C GLY A 26 -10.57 24.26 23.52
N PHE A 27 -9.65 23.27 23.40
CA PHE A 27 -9.44 22.50 22.16
C PHE A 27 -9.67 21.01 22.35
N THR A 28 -10.61 20.45 21.60
CA THR A 28 -10.90 19.01 21.62
C THR A 28 -10.66 18.41 20.24
N LEU A 29 -9.81 17.39 20.19
CA LEU A 29 -9.44 16.65 18.99
C LEU A 29 -10.14 15.29 18.95
N THR A 30 -10.68 14.90 17.79
CA THR A 30 -11.20 13.56 17.57
C THR A 30 -10.70 13.03 16.24
N PHE A 31 -10.15 11.82 16.24
CA PHE A 31 -9.78 11.11 15.01
C PHE A 31 -10.90 10.17 14.54
N TYR A 32 -11.14 10.15 13.23
CA TYR A 32 -12.04 9.19 12.59
C TYR A 32 -11.31 8.40 11.52
N PRO A 33 -11.60 7.10 11.34
CA PRO A 33 -10.94 6.28 10.33
C PRO A 33 -11.12 6.87 8.93
N ALA A 34 -10.02 7.21 8.25
CA ALA A 34 -10.03 7.79 6.91
C ALA A 34 -10.14 6.74 5.80
N GLY A 35 -9.87 5.46 6.08
CA GLY A 35 -10.01 4.38 5.09
C GLY A 35 -8.95 4.36 3.99
N HIS A 36 -7.90 5.19 4.08
CA HIS A 36 -6.83 5.26 3.10
C HIS A 36 -5.77 4.17 3.30
N ILE A 37 -5.17 4.13 4.47
CA ILE A 37 -4.20 3.10 4.93
C ILE A 37 -4.48 2.79 6.40
N ALA A 38 -3.88 1.72 6.94
CA ALA A 38 -4.03 1.38 8.36
C ALA A 38 -3.49 2.52 9.24
N GLY A 39 -4.32 3.00 10.14
CA GLY A 39 -3.99 4.13 11.02
C GLY A 39 -4.29 5.53 10.45
N ALA A 40 -4.67 5.65 9.17
CA ALA A 40 -5.05 6.94 8.59
C ALA A 40 -6.30 7.53 9.27
N ALA A 41 -6.27 8.81 9.59
CA ALA A 41 -7.32 9.50 10.31
C ALA A 41 -7.77 10.79 9.64
N CYS A 42 -9.08 11.01 9.61
CA CYS A 42 -9.64 12.34 9.50
C CYS A 42 -9.59 13.00 10.87
N ILE A 43 -9.38 14.30 10.90
CA ILE A 43 -9.27 15.11 12.11
C ILE A 43 -10.53 15.97 12.27
N TYR A 44 -11.13 15.90 13.44
CA TYR A 44 -12.18 16.84 13.85
C TYR A 44 -11.73 17.59 15.06
N LEU A 45 -11.56 18.90 14.91
CA LEU A 45 -11.14 19.81 15.96
C LEU A 45 -12.31 20.71 16.34
N VAL A 46 -12.60 20.80 17.64
CA VAL A 46 -13.63 21.69 18.22
C VAL A 46 -12.94 22.66 19.14
N THR A 47 -13.29 23.93 19.00
CA THR A 47 -12.82 25.05 19.83
C THR A 47 -14.01 25.85 20.32
N GLU A 48 -13.79 26.85 21.19
CA GLU A 48 -14.83 27.79 21.62
C GLU A 48 -15.33 28.65 20.46
N GLU A 49 -14.51 28.92 19.45
CA GLU A 49 -14.84 29.77 18.29
C GLU A 49 -15.49 29.03 17.14
N GLY A 50 -15.41 27.71 17.11
CA GLY A 50 -15.96 26.90 16.03
C GLY A 50 -15.29 25.56 15.88
N SER A 51 -15.58 24.88 14.76
CA SER A 51 -15.12 23.52 14.48
C SER A 51 -14.53 23.38 13.09
N LEU A 52 -13.48 22.55 12.99
CA LEU A 52 -12.76 22.24 11.75
C LEU A 52 -12.78 20.73 11.51
N PHE A 53 -13.12 20.35 10.28
CA PHE A 53 -12.86 19.00 9.77
C PHE A 53 -11.74 19.03 8.75
N TYR A 54 -10.75 18.14 8.91
CA TYR A 54 -9.67 17.92 7.96
C TYR A 54 -9.64 16.45 7.55
N SER A 55 -9.81 16.18 6.26
CA SER A 55 -9.94 14.80 5.76
C SER A 55 -8.64 13.99 5.88
N GLY A 56 -7.48 14.62 5.76
CA GLY A 56 -6.27 13.90 5.35
C GLY A 56 -6.53 13.17 4.03
N ASP A 57 -5.68 12.23 3.67
CA ASP A 57 -5.95 11.32 2.55
C ASP A 57 -7.00 10.29 2.97
N PHE A 58 -8.06 10.14 2.18
CA PHE A 58 -9.16 9.24 2.53
C PHE A 58 -9.59 8.34 1.36
N SER A 59 -10.30 7.27 1.69
CA SER A 59 -10.95 6.41 0.69
C SER A 59 -12.40 6.14 1.10
N ALA A 60 -13.33 6.42 0.20
CA ALA A 60 -14.75 6.12 0.40
C ALA A 60 -15.06 4.60 0.33
N PHE A 61 -14.18 3.82 -0.28
CA PHE A 61 -14.41 2.41 -0.55
C PHE A 61 -13.51 1.53 0.31
N SER A 62 -14.08 0.42 0.78
CA SER A 62 -13.33 -0.62 1.49
C SER A 62 -12.30 -1.27 0.58
N GLN A 63 -11.15 -1.59 1.16
CA GLN A 63 -10.05 -2.31 0.53
C GLN A 63 -10.00 -3.75 1.06
N ARG A 64 -9.02 -4.53 0.65
CA ARG A 64 -8.83 -5.89 1.20
C ARG A 64 -8.30 -5.84 2.63
N THR A 65 -7.45 -4.85 2.95
CA THR A 65 -6.82 -4.70 4.25
C THR A 65 -7.60 -3.84 5.23
N ILE A 66 -8.30 -2.81 4.75
CA ILE A 66 -9.01 -1.82 5.58
C ILE A 66 -10.42 -1.53 5.07
N GLU A 67 -11.27 -1.04 5.96
CA GLU A 67 -12.58 -0.52 5.60
C GLU A 67 -12.46 0.90 5.03
N GLY A 68 -13.44 1.35 4.24
CA GLY A 68 -13.54 2.74 3.81
C GLY A 68 -13.76 3.72 4.97
N ILE A 69 -13.69 5.01 4.66
CA ILE A 69 -13.88 6.09 5.63
C ILE A 69 -15.15 5.89 6.47
N ARG A 70 -15.04 6.14 7.77
CA ARG A 70 -16.16 6.07 8.72
C ARG A 70 -16.18 7.29 9.61
N ILE A 71 -17.00 8.25 9.23
CA ILE A 71 -17.28 9.45 10.02
C ILE A 71 -18.77 9.53 10.37
N PRO A 72 -19.14 10.00 11.57
CA PRO A 72 -20.52 10.30 11.91
C PRO A 72 -21.02 11.52 11.12
N LYS A 73 -22.29 11.86 11.27
CA LYS A 73 -22.83 13.11 10.73
C LYS A 73 -22.25 14.30 11.51
N LEU A 74 -21.15 14.86 11.03
CA LEU A 74 -20.55 16.07 11.54
C LEU A 74 -21.17 17.29 10.84
N ARG A 75 -21.14 18.44 11.51
CA ARG A 75 -21.50 19.75 10.95
C ARG A 75 -20.39 20.73 11.30
N PRO A 76 -19.20 20.59 10.72
CA PRO A 76 -18.10 21.51 10.96
C PRO A 76 -18.40 22.89 10.37
N ASP A 77 -17.89 23.93 11.02
CA ASP A 77 -17.96 25.30 10.50
C ASP A 77 -17.04 25.46 9.29
N VAL A 78 -15.89 24.75 9.32
CA VAL A 78 -14.91 24.71 8.21
C VAL A 78 -14.56 23.26 7.88
N SER A 79 -14.47 22.96 6.58
CA SER A 79 -13.99 21.68 6.08
C SER A 79 -12.83 21.85 5.10
N ILE A 80 -11.74 21.12 5.31
CA ILE A 80 -10.61 20.99 4.39
C ILE A 80 -10.59 19.55 3.91
N VAL A 81 -10.73 19.34 2.59
CA VAL A 81 -10.87 18.01 1.99
C VAL A 81 -9.87 17.86 0.85
N GLU A 82 -9.13 16.74 0.84
CA GLU A 82 -8.24 16.42 -0.26
C GLU A 82 -9.03 16.19 -1.55
N THR A 83 -8.42 16.48 -2.70
CA THR A 83 -9.07 16.35 -4.00
C THR A 83 -8.14 15.78 -5.07
N THR A 84 -7.25 14.89 -4.69
CA THR A 84 -6.25 14.25 -5.57
C THR A 84 -6.87 13.65 -6.84
N TYR A 85 -8.06 13.09 -6.71
CA TYR A 85 -8.84 12.55 -7.82
C TYR A 85 -10.16 13.29 -8.06
N GLY A 86 -10.26 14.55 -7.61
CA GLY A 86 -11.49 15.33 -7.70
C GLY A 86 -11.99 15.62 -9.12
N ASN A 87 -11.12 15.50 -10.12
CA ASN A 87 -11.41 15.76 -11.54
C ASN A 87 -11.67 14.50 -12.36
N ARG A 88 -11.67 13.30 -11.76
CA ARG A 88 -11.88 12.03 -12.49
C ARG A 88 -12.51 10.95 -11.60
N LEU A 89 -13.21 10.03 -12.24
CA LEU A 89 -13.74 8.87 -11.56
C LEU A 89 -12.67 7.80 -11.37
N HIS A 90 -12.70 7.12 -10.24
CA HIS A 90 -11.92 5.91 -10.05
C HIS A 90 -12.45 4.78 -10.93
N SER A 91 -11.55 4.01 -11.52
CA SER A 91 -11.89 2.75 -12.17
C SER A 91 -12.54 1.79 -11.18
N ASN A 92 -13.36 0.88 -11.69
CA ASN A 92 -13.94 -0.17 -10.86
C ASN A 92 -12.82 -1.05 -10.28
N ARG A 93 -12.71 -1.06 -8.96
CA ARG A 93 -11.64 -1.77 -8.26
C ARG A 93 -11.57 -3.26 -8.61
N MET A 94 -12.73 -3.93 -8.69
CA MET A 94 -12.77 -5.36 -9.04
C MET A 94 -12.29 -5.60 -10.49
N ALA A 95 -12.52 -4.65 -11.39
CA ALA A 95 -12.00 -4.72 -12.74
C ALA A 95 -10.48 -4.55 -12.76
N GLU A 96 -9.94 -3.60 -11.99
CA GLU A 96 -8.49 -3.39 -11.88
C GLU A 96 -7.78 -4.58 -11.22
N GLU A 97 -8.38 -5.17 -10.18
CA GLU A 97 -7.85 -6.39 -9.56
C GLU A 97 -7.80 -7.56 -10.56
N ARG A 98 -8.87 -7.76 -11.36
CA ARG A 98 -8.90 -8.77 -12.42
C ARG A 98 -7.85 -8.49 -13.49
N ARG A 99 -7.72 -7.24 -13.92
CA ARG A 99 -6.72 -6.83 -14.90
C ARG A 99 -5.29 -7.15 -14.42
N LEU A 100 -4.99 -6.87 -13.15
CA LEU A 100 -3.69 -7.24 -12.56
C LEU A 100 -3.45 -8.75 -12.65
N VAL A 101 -4.44 -9.56 -12.27
CA VAL A 101 -4.34 -11.03 -12.32
C VAL A 101 -4.17 -11.54 -13.75
N GLU A 102 -4.89 -10.97 -14.72
CA GLU A 102 -4.77 -11.29 -16.14
C GLU A 102 -3.38 -10.98 -16.69
N LEU A 103 -2.86 -9.79 -16.43
CA LEU A 103 -1.50 -9.40 -16.85
C LEU A 103 -0.44 -10.32 -16.26
N VAL A 104 -0.55 -10.64 -14.97
CA VAL A 104 0.37 -11.58 -14.31
C VAL A 104 0.29 -12.96 -14.94
N ARG A 105 -0.92 -13.46 -15.24
CA ARG A 105 -1.13 -14.76 -15.90
C ARG A 105 -0.52 -14.79 -17.29
N GLU A 106 -0.73 -13.75 -18.10
CA GLU A 106 -0.16 -13.63 -19.44
C GLU A 106 1.37 -13.58 -19.42
N CYS A 107 1.94 -12.78 -18.52
CA CYS A 107 3.38 -12.71 -18.32
C CYS A 107 3.96 -14.04 -17.85
N ALA A 108 3.26 -14.76 -16.96
CA ALA A 108 3.69 -16.07 -16.48
C ALA A 108 3.66 -17.13 -17.60
N ALA A 109 2.66 -17.11 -18.48
CA ALA A 109 2.59 -17.98 -19.64
C ALA A 109 3.76 -17.76 -20.60
N GLN A 110 4.29 -16.54 -20.67
CA GLN A 110 5.46 -16.15 -21.45
C GLN A 110 6.78 -16.30 -20.67
N GLN A 111 6.76 -16.83 -19.45
CA GLN A 111 7.90 -16.98 -18.55
C GLN A 111 8.65 -15.67 -18.25
N LYS A 112 7.97 -14.53 -18.28
CA LYS A 112 8.54 -13.21 -18.03
C LYS A 112 8.89 -12.99 -16.57
N LYS A 113 9.88 -12.14 -16.32
CA LYS A 113 10.16 -11.53 -15.01
C LYS A 113 9.20 -10.37 -14.79
N ILE A 114 8.53 -10.35 -13.66
CA ILE A 114 7.48 -9.36 -13.38
C ILE A 114 7.92 -8.51 -12.20
N LEU A 115 8.02 -7.21 -12.39
CA LEU A 115 8.19 -6.23 -11.32
C LEU A 115 6.87 -5.50 -11.07
N ILE A 116 6.42 -5.51 -9.84
CA ILE A 116 5.27 -4.72 -9.37
C ILE A 116 5.79 -3.71 -8.34
N PRO A 117 6.16 -2.49 -8.79
CA PRO A 117 6.55 -1.43 -7.88
C PRO A 117 5.34 -0.98 -7.05
N VAL A 118 5.53 -0.90 -5.73
CA VAL A 118 4.44 -0.60 -4.81
C VAL A 118 4.85 0.40 -3.73
N PHE A 119 3.92 1.23 -3.28
CA PHE A 119 4.10 1.91 -2.01
C PHE A 119 4.15 0.86 -0.89
N ALA A 120 5.15 0.97 -0.03
CA ALA A 120 5.41 -0.02 1.01
C ALA A 120 4.23 -0.17 1.98
N LEU A 121 3.54 0.94 2.24
CA LEU A 121 2.39 1.03 3.13
C LEU A 121 1.09 1.07 2.32
N GLY A 122 0.17 0.16 2.59
CA GLY A 122 -1.16 0.07 1.97
C GLY A 122 -1.16 -0.69 0.65
N ARG A 123 -0.60 -0.14 -0.43
CA ARG A 123 -0.64 -0.74 -1.78
C ARG A 123 0.02 -2.11 -1.85
N ALA A 124 1.18 -2.28 -1.23
CA ALA A 124 1.89 -3.56 -1.21
C ALA A 124 1.03 -4.68 -0.63
N GLN A 125 0.39 -4.42 0.51
CA GLN A 125 -0.45 -5.40 1.21
C GLN A 125 -1.68 -5.79 0.38
N GLU A 126 -2.27 -4.83 -0.34
CA GLU A 126 -3.37 -5.10 -1.28
C GLU A 126 -2.93 -6.03 -2.41
N VAL A 127 -1.81 -5.71 -3.07
CA VAL A 127 -1.24 -6.51 -4.16
C VAL A 127 -0.92 -7.93 -3.70
N LEU A 128 -0.29 -8.08 -2.53
CA LEU A 128 0.04 -9.40 -1.98
C LEU A 128 -1.21 -10.24 -1.70
N LEU A 129 -2.29 -9.63 -1.17
CA LEU A 129 -3.55 -10.34 -0.95
C LEU A 129 -4.25 -10.72 -2.26
N ILE A 130 -4.13 -9.91 -3.32
CA ILE A 130 -4.65 -10.23 -4.66
C ILE A 130 -3.89 -11.41 -5.24
N LEU A 131 -2.55 -11.34 -5.28
CA LEU A 131 -1.71 -12.42 -5.81
C LEU A 131 -1.92 -13.73 -5.05
N ARG A 132 -1.96 -13.67 -3.71
CA ARG A 132 -2.24 -14.83 -2.87
C ARG A 132 -3.58 -15.49 -3.24
N ALA A 133 -4.65 -14.69 -3.35
CA ALA A 133 -5.96 -15.21 -3.71
C ALA A 133 -5.94 -15.82 -5.11
N ALA A 134 -5.31 -15.17 -6.09
CA ALA A 134 -5.21 -15.66 -7.46
C ALA A 134 -4.42 -16.97 -7.56
N ILE A 135 -3.34 -17.14 -6.79
CA ILE A 135 -2.61 -18.40 -6.70
C ILE A 135 -3.48 -19.49 -6.07
N GLN A 136 -4.14 -19.20 -4.95
CA GLN A 136 -4.99 -20.16 -4.25
C GLN A 136 -6.20 -20.60 -5.08
N ASN A 137 -6.75 -19.69 -5.88
CA ASN A 137 -7.87 -19.97 -6.79
C ASN A 137 -7.42 -20.58 -8.14
N GLN A 138 -6.12 -20.81 -8.34
CA GLN A 138 -5.54 -21.31 -9.59
C GLN A 138 -5.78 -20.38 -10.80
N GLU A 139 -6.00 -19.09 -10.55
CA GLU A 139 -6.15 -18.06 -11.60
C GLU A 139 -4.78 -17.70 -12.22
N ILE A 140 -3.70 -17.83 -11.45
CA ILE A 140 -2.31 -17.74 -11.88
C ILE A 140 -1.55 -18.99 -11.41
N PRO A 141 -0.52 -19.43 -12.14
CA PRO A 141 0.29 -20.57 -11.71
C PRO A 141 1.04 -20.28 -10.40
N PRO A 142 1.43 -21.32 -9.65
CA PRO A 142 2.19 -21.17 -8.40
C PRO A 142 3.66 -20.79 -8.70
N VAL A 143 3.88 -19.53 -9.07
CA VAL A 143 5.21 -18.97 -9.34
C VAL A 143 5.78 -18.28 -8.12
N PRO A 144 7.12 -18.20 -7.97
CA PRO A 144 7.75 -17.46 -6.87
C PRO A 144 7.38 -15.97 -6.88
N VAL A 145 6.98 -15.46 -5.73
CA VAL A 145 6.72 -14.04 -5.47
C VAL A 145 7.66 -13.58 -4.36
N TYR A 146 8.56 -12.69 -4.68
CA TYR A 146 9.52 -12.15 -3.71
C TYR A 146 9.12 -10.74 -3.27
N VAL A 147 9.12 -10.53 -1.96
CA VAL A 147 8.78 -9.26 -1.32
C VAL A 147 10.06 -8.59 -0.83
N ASP A 148 10.38 -7.39 -1.34
CA ASP A 148 11.62 -6.70 -1.02
C ASP A 148 11.41 -5.27 -0.54
N GLY A 149 12.40 -4.74 0.16
CA GLY A 149 12.41 -3.40 0.71
C GLY A 149 11.54 -3.26 1.97
N MET A 150 11.10 -2.03 2.24
CA MET A 150 10.31 -1.65 3.42
C MET A 150 8.95 -2.40 3.51
N VAL A 151 8.49 -3.00 2.42
CA VAL A 151 7.25 -3.82 2.40
C VAL A 151 7.28 -4.90 3.48
N ARG A 152 8.44 -5.51 3.73
CA ARG A 152 8.62 -6.55 4.75
C ARG A 152 8.33 -6.04 6.15
N ASP A 153 8.84 -4.86 6.47
CA ASP A 153 8.66 -4.24 7.79
C ASP A 153 7.20 -3.84 7.99
N ILE A 154 6.57 -3.26 6.96
CA ILE A 154 5.16 -2.88 6.99
C ILE A 154 4.25 -4.11 7.11
N ASN A 155 4.54 -5.22 6.42
CA ASN A 155 3.80 -6.47 6.61
C ASN A 155 3.84 -6.93 8.08
N SER A 156 5.00 -6.87 8.71
CA SER A 156 5.17 -7.17 10.14
C SER A 156 4.36 -6.22 11.02
N MET A 157 4.34 -4.92 10.71
CA MET A 157 3.55 -3.93 11.46
C MET A 157 2.05 -4.21 11.33
N TYR A 158 1.54 -4.53 10.15
CA TYR A 158 0.14 -4.91 9.92
C TYR A 158 -0.24 -6.15 10.73
N THR A 159 0.61 -7.18 10.72
CA THR A 159 0.37 -8.42 11.45
C THR A 159 0.36 -8.21 12.97
N ARG A 160 1.19 -7.29 13.48
CA ARG A 160 1.24 -6.95 14.92
C ARG A 160 0.12 -6.02 15.37
N ASN A 161 -0.55 -5.32 14.45
CA ASN A 161 -1.58 -4.34 14.76
C ASN A 161 -2.91 -4.63 14.04
N PRO A 162 -3.49 -5.84 14.21
CA PRO A 162 -4.66 -6.28 13.47
C PRO A 162 -5.93 -5.47 13.74
N ILE A 163 -5.97 -4.71 14.83
CA ILE A 163 -7.11 -3.86 15.22
C ILE A 163 -7.39 -2.71 14.24
N TYR A 164 -6.37 -2.27 13.50
CA TYR A 164 -6.51 -1.22 12.48
C TYR A 164 -6.89 -1.77 11.10
N LEU A 165 -7.00 -3.09 10.98
CA LEU A 165 -7.33 -3.76 9.73
C LEU A 165 -8.82 -4.08 9.65
N LYS A 166 -9.25 -4.44 8.46
CA LYS A 166 -10.59 -4.95 8.22
C LYS A 166 -10.91 -6.12 9.16
N ASN A 167 -12.08 -6.09 9.78
CA ASN A 167 -12.45 -7.06 10.81
C ASN A 167 -12.21 -8.53 10.42
N ALA A 168 -12.52 -8.91 9.17
CA ALA A 168 -12.31 -10.26 8.69
C ALA A 168 -10.82 -10.64 8.65
N LEU A 169 -9.95 -9.71 8.19
CA LEU A 169 -8.51 -9.91 8.14
C LEU A 169 -7.91 -9.91 9.54
N GLY A 170 -8.27 -8.94 10.38
CA GLY A 170 -7.81 -8.85 11.76
C GLY A 170 -8.11 -10.10 12.57
N ARG A 171 -9.35 -10.64 12.48
CA ARG A 171 -9.73 -11.89 13.16
C ARG A 171 -8.92 -13.11 12.68
N ARG A 172 -8.56 -13.16 11.39
CA ARG A 172 -7.71 -14.24 10.86
C ARG A 172 -6.29 -14.16 11.44
N ILE A 173 -5.73 -12.95 11.52
CA ILE A 173 -4.41 -12.72 12.12
C ILE A 173 -4.41 -13.10 13.61
N LEU A 174 -5.42 -12.68 14.36
CA LEU A 174 -5.55 -13.02 15.79
C LEU A 174 -5.69 -14.54 16.05
N LYS A 175 -6.13 -15.30 15.04
CA LYS A 175 -6.16 -16.78 15.06
C LYS A 175 -4.83 -17.42 14.64
N GLY A 176 -3.76 -16.61 14.45
CA GLY A 176 -2.44 -17.09 14.06
C GLY A 176 -2.26 -17.32 12.56
N ASN A 177 -3.18 -16.87 11.71
CA ASN A 177 -3.01 -16.99 10.25
C ASN A 177 -2.09 -15.89 9.71
N GLU A 178 -1.04 -16.27 9.01
CA GLU A 178 -0.18 -15.35 8.28
C GLU A 178 -0.93 -14.81 7.03
N PRO A 179 -1.13 -13.48 6.91
CA PRO A 179 -1.95 -12.95 5.82
C PRO A 179 -1.17 -12.74 4.51
N PHE A 180 0.13 -12.42 4.57
CA PHE A 180 0.89 -11.93 3.42
C PHE A 180 1.81 -12.99 2.82
N TYR A 181 2.39 -13.85 3.64
CA TYR A 181 3.37 -14.85 3.21
C TYR A 181 2.74 -16.23 3.04
N THR A 182 3.23 -16.97 2.06
CA THR A 182 2.84 -18.37 1.78
C THR A 182 4.08 -19.13 1.33
N LYS A 183 3.91 -20.37 0.85
CA LYS A 183 4.99 -21.11 0.23
C LYS A 183 5.54 -20.41 -1.01
N GLU A 184 4.66 -19.78 -1.80
CA GLU A 184 5.02 -19.08 -3.04
C GLU A 184 5.45 -17.63 -2.80
N ILE A 185 4.89 -16.96 -1.77
CA ILE A 185 5.13 -15.55 -1.46
C ILE A 185 6.11 -15.46 -0.30
N GLN A 186 7.35 -15.06 -0.55
CA GLN A 186 8.43 -15.06 0.42
C GLN A 186 9.14 -13.70 0.50
N PRO A 187 9.63 -13.29 1.67
CA PRO A 187 10.51 -12.14 1.76
C PRO A 187 11.87 -12.48 1.13
N VAL A 188 12.48 -11.50 0.47
CA VAL A 188 13.88 -11.62 0.02
C VAL A 188 14.78 -11.78 1.23
N ALA A 189 15.63 -12.81 1.22
CA ALA A 189 16.57 -13.04 2.32
C ALA A 189 17.61 -11.90 2.38
N PRO A 190 18.10 -11.51 3.59
CA PRO A 190 19.03 -10.38 3.75
C PRO A 190 20.33 -10.52 2.94
N MET A 191 20.79 -11.75 2.72
CA MET A 191 22.03 -12.04 1.97
C MET A 191 21.78 -12.35 0.50
N GLN A 192 20.52 -12.42 0.06
CA GLN A 192 20.19 -12.79 -1.31
C GLN A 192 20.42 -11.60 -2.24
N ARG A 193 21.15 -11.82 -3.30
CA ARG A 193 21.41 -10.80 -4.32
C ARG A 193 20.23 -10.70 -5.27
N ARG A 194 19.90 -9.47 -5.69
CA ARG A 194 18.77 -9.19 -6.57
C ARG A 194 18.94 -9.73 -7.99
N ASP A 195 20.17 -9.72 -8.48
CA ASP A 195 20.52 -10.31 -9.77
C ASP A 195 20.36 -11.84 -9.79
N GLU A 196 20.63 -12.52 -8.68
CA GLU A 196 20.41 -13.96 -8.53
C GLU A 196 18.92 -14.32 -8.67
N LEU A 197 18.03 -13.54 -8.04
CA LEU A 197 16.57 -13.72 -8.17
C LEU A 197 16.10 -13.60 -9.61
N LEU A 198 16.69 -12.68 -10.36
CA LEU A 198 16.37 -12.48 -11.78
C LEU A 198 16.95 -13.57 -12.67
N SER A 199 17.96 -14.30 -12.21
CA SER A 199 18.58 -15.41 -12.91
C SER A 199 17.82 -16.73 -12.78
N GLU A 200 16.85 -16.83 -11.86
CA GLU A 200 16.01 -18.02 -11.71
C GLU A 200 15.30 -18.36 -13.02
N LYS A 201 15.13 -19.65 -13.31
CA LYS A 201 14.40 -20.07 -14.51
C LYS A 201 12.91 -19.81 -14.38
N GLY A 202 12.27 -19.43 -15.50
CA GLY A 202 10.84 -19.18 -15.56
C GLY A 202 10.43 -17.83 -14.96
N THR A 203 9.16 -17.72 -14.61
CA THR A 203 8.58 -16.51 -14.07
C THR A 203 8.96 -16.29 -12.60
N VAL A 204 9.31 -15.06 -12.28
CA VAL A 204 9.47 -14.55 -10.92
C VAL A 204 8.69 -13.26 -10.81
N ILE A 205 7.94 -13.09 -9.74
CA ILE A 205 7.23 -11.83 -9.42
C ILE A 205 7.96 -11.14 -8.29
N LEU A 206 8.27 -9.87 -8.49
CA LEU A 206 8.94 -9.01 -7.51
C LEU A 206 7.95 -7.93 -7.05
N VAL A 207 7.55 -7.95 -5.79
CA VAL A 207 6.73 -6.90 -5.16
C VAL A 207 7.63 -6.06 -4.26
N SER A 208 7.92 -4.82 -4.68
CA SER A 208 8.99 -4.03 -4.05
C SER A 208 8.69 -2.53 -4.01
N SER A 209 9.18 -1.84 -2.98
CA SER A 209 9.14 -0.37 -2.87
C SER A 209 10.41 0.28 -3.49
N SER A 210 10.29 1.51 -4.03
CA SER A 210 9.17 2.45 -4.04
C SER A 210 8.22 2.23 -5.22
N GLY A 211 6.94 2.67 -5.03
CA GLY A 211 5.91 2.53 -6.05
C GLY A 211 6.10 3.42 -7.29
N MET A 212 6.86 4.51 -7.16
CA MET A 212 7.15 5.46 -8.24
C MET A 212 8.55 5.27 -8.84
N LEU A 213 9.28 4.22 -8.44
CA LEU A 213 10.66 3.94 -8.88
C LEU A 213 11.67 5.03 -8.49
N THR A 214 11.37 5.87 -7.52
CA THR A 214 12.23 6.99 -7.07
C THR A 214 13.46 6.53 -6.30
N GLY A 215 13.53 5.27 -5.88
CA GLY A 215 14.64 4.69 -5.13
C GLY A 215 14.33 3.30 -4.59
N GLY A 216 15.22 2.80 -3.75
CA GLY A 216 15.06 1.50 -3.12
C GLY A 216 15.20 0.30 -4.08
N PRO A 217 14.78 -0.90 -3.63
CA PRO A 217 14.92 -2.12 -4.42
C PRO A 217 14.16 -2.08 -5.76
N SER A 218 12.96 -1.48 -5.81
CA SER A 218 12.17 -1.43 -7.06
C SER A 218 12.90 -0.69 -8.17
N ALA A 219 13.59 0.42 -7.85
CA ALA A 219 14.38 1.15 -8.84
C ALA A 219 15.60 0.34 -9.34
N GLN A 220 16.19 -0.49 -8.47
CA GLN A 220 17.29 -1.39 -8.86
C GLN A 220 16.78 -2.50 -9.77
N TYR A 221 15.67 -3.15 -9.43
CA TYR A 221 15.03 -4.15 -10.29
C TYR A 221 14.60 -3.57 -11.63
N ALA A 222 14.01 -2.37 -11.63
CA ALA A 222 13.60 -1.71 -12.87
C ALA A 222 14.79 -1.48 -13.82
N ARG A 223 15.93 -1.02 -13.31
CA ARG A 223 17.15 -0.84 -14.14
C ARG A 223 17.66 -2.15 -14.73
N LEU A 224 17.54 -3.25 -14.01
CA LEU A 224 17.97 -4.57 -14.49
C LEU A 224 16.99 -5.15 -15.51
N LEU A 225 15.69 -4.86 -15.36
CA LEU A 225 14.63 -5.43 -16.17
C LEU A 225 14.29 -4.61 -17.42
N ALA A 226 14.42 -3.27 -17.35
CA ALA A 226 14.03 -2.37 -18.44
C ALA A 226 14.69 -2.70 -19.81
N PRO A 227 15.95 -3.18 -19.87
CA PRO A 227 16.56 -3.57 -21.14
C PRO A 227 16.08 -4.91 -21.70
N SER A 228 15.30 -5.68 -20.94
CA SER A 228 14.93 -7.07 -21.28
C SER A 228 13.53 -7.15 -21.89
N GLU A 229 13.42 -7.70 -23.09
CA GLU A 229 12.13 -8.04 -23.71
C GLU A 229 11.35 -9.11 -22.92
N ASN A 230 12.08 -9.89 -22.11
CA ASN A 230 11.50 -10.94 -21.25
C ASN A 230 11.13 -10.45 -19.86
N ALA A 231 10.80 -9.17 -19.75
CA ALA A 231 10.38 -8.53 -18.50
C ALA A 231 9.05 -7.79 -18.66
N CYS A 232 8.39 -7.55 -17.53
CA CYS A 232 7.18 -6.76 -17.44
C CYS A 232 7.22 -5.91 -16.15
N ILE A 233 6.93 -4.62 -16.26
CA ILE A 233 6.78 -3.72 -15.12
C ILE A 233 5.31 -3.30 -15.02
N ILE A 234 4.65 -3.63 -13.93
CA ILE A 234 3.22 -3.35 -13.71
C ILE A 234 3.09 -2.24 -12.65
N LEU A 235 2.80 -1.02 -13.08
CA LEU A 235 2.57 0.11 -12.18
C LEU A 235 1.15 0.06 -11.61
N THR A 236 1.02 0.00 -10.28
CA THR A 236 -0.26 -0.22 -9.58
C THR A 236 -0.73 0.98 -8.77
N GLY A 237 -0.03 2.09 -8.81
CA GLY A 237 -0.30 3.26 -8.00
C GLY A 237 -0.10 4.57 -8.72
N TYR A 238 -0.38 5.65 -8.00
CA TYR A 238 -0.12 7.01 -8.46
C TYR A 238 1.35 7.17 -8.88
N GLN A 239 1.55 7.93 -9.96
CA GLN A 239 2.85 8.32 -10.46
C GLN A 239 2.89 9.84 -10.51
N ASP A 240 3.78 10.45 -9.73
CA ASP A 240 4.06 11.87 -9.77
C ASP A 240 4.62 12.26 -11.15
N GLU A 241 4.36 13.50 -11.60
CA GLU A 241 4.73 13.97 -12.94
C GLU A 241 6.24 13.87 -13.21
N GLU A 242 7.07 14.07 -12.20
CA GLU A 242 8.53 14.01 -12.31
C GLU A 242 9.11 12.62 -12.00
N SER A 243 8.26 11.66 -11.60
CA SER A 243 8.72 10.33 -11.18
C SER A 243 9.23 9.49 -12.36
N PRO A 244 10.24 8.61 -12.11
CA PRO A 244 10.68 7.65 -13.12
C PRO A 244 9.55 6.73 -13.62
N GLY A 245 8.59 6.39 -12.75
CA GLY A 245 7.41 5.61 -13.15
C GLY A 245 6.53 6.36 -14.14
N ARG A 246 6.36 7.68 -14.01
CA ARG A 246 5.64 8.51 -14.98
C ARG A 246 6.40 8.57 -16.30
N GLN A 247 7.72 8.72 -16.26
CA GLN A 247 8.54 8.72 -17.47
C GLN A 247 8.39 7.42 -18.27
N LEU A 248 8.32 6.26 -17.59
CA LEU A 248 8.03 4.97 -18.26
C LEU A 248 6.64 4.94 -18.90
N LEU A 249 5.62 5.54 -18.27
CA LEU A 249 4.27 5.61 -18.86
C LEU A 249 4.25 6.50 -20.09
N ASN A 250 4.94 7.64 -20.06
CA ASN A 250 4.99 8.56 -21.18
C ASN A 250 5.63 7.91 -22.43
N LEU A 251 6.63 7.05 -22.25
CA LEU A 251 7.22 6.30 -23.36
C LEU A 251 6.24 5.36 -24.08
N LEU A 252 5.19 4.88 -23.38
CA LEU A 252 4.14 4.05 -23.98
C LEU A 252 3.11 4.88 -24.77
N GLU A 253 2.97 6.17 -24.47
CA GLU A 253 2.05 7.07 -25.17
C GLU A 253 2.69 7.66 -26.45
N GLU A 254 4.03 7.62 -26.57
CA GLU A 254 4.78 8.09 -27.74
C GLU A 254 4.98 7.00 -28.81
N THR A 255 4.64 5.73 -28.53
CA THR A 255 4.76 4.56 -29.43
C THR A 255 3.39 4.12 -29.94
#